data_82334c4d380de3d5008bad7b1697106f
#
_entry.id   82334c4d380de3d5008bad7b1697106f
#
_cell.length_a   1.000
_cell.length_b   1.000
_cell.length_c   1.000
_cell.angle_alpha   90.00
_cell.angle_beta   90.00
_cell.angle_gamma   90.00
#
_symmetry.space_group_name_H-M   'P 1'
#
loop_
_entity.id
_entity.type
_entity.pdbx_description
1 polymer ?
#
loop_
_entity_poly.entity_id
_entity_poly.type
_entity_poly.pdbx_seq_one_letter_code
_entity_poly.pdbx_strand_id
1 'polypeptide(L)'
;KYKFIIMTYTELLQKIRDYTEVGSTVLSDTICNGLINDAEFRILRDVDSDNNRRYASANLIASTRFIDTPTDALIIRSAQIVDSALPDTDQNREFLQWRDTSFMSEFNPTAVTGTPKYYSWWDKDRIIVAPTPDQTYTIQLNYILKDPGLSSTNTTTYISQNFPNGLLYACLVEAYGFLKGPQDLLQLYEQKYKQVVEGFSIEQMGRRRRDEYQSGVPRIGK
;
A
#
# COMPACT_ATOMS: atom_id res chain seq x y z
N LYS A 1 18.89 -19.91 -15.60
CA LYS A 1 18.64 -18.44 -15.50
C LYS A 1 17.21 -18.22 -15.95
N TYR A 2 16.26 -18.12 -15.02
CA TYR A 2 14.89 -17.69 -15.35
C TYR A 2 14.96 -16.21 -15.73
N LYS A 3 14.64 -15.90 -16.97
CA LYS A 3 14.49 -14.53 -17.46
C LYS A 3 13.15 -14.04 -16.88
N PHE A 4 13.17 -13.18 -15.87
CA PHE A 4 11.96 -12.51 -15.41
C PHE A 4 11.38 -11.75 -16.60
N ILE A 5 10.19 -12.13 -17.03
CA ILE A 5 9.46 -11.43 -18.09
C ILE A 5 8.82 -10.24 -17.41
N ILE A 6 9.50 -9.10 -17.48
CA ILE A 6 8.95 -7.81 -17.06
C ILE A 6 7.92 -7.42 -18.11
N MET A 7 6.71 -7.10 -17.69
CA MET A 7 5.66 -6.61 -18.59
C MET A 7 5.57 -5.10 -18.45
N THR A 8 5.87 -4.39 -19.50
CA THR A 8 5.71 -2.94 -19.58
C THR A 8 4.28 -2.57 -19.93
N TYR A 9 3.90 -1.31 -19.68
CA TYR A 9 2.60 -0.78 -20.05
C TYR A 9 2.27 -1.00 -21.53
N THR A 10 3.19 -0.68 -22.43
CA THR A 10 2.99 -0.85 -23.89
C THR A 10 2.85 -2.30 -24.30
N GLU A 11 3.61 -3.21 -23.70
CA GLU A 11 3.48 -4.65 -23.95
C GLU A 11 2.16 -5.20 -23.44
N LEU A 12 1.67 -4.72 -22.29
CA LEU A 12 0.38 -5.12 -21.76
C LEU A 12 -0.76 -4.65 -22.66
N LEU A 13 -0.73 -3.38 -23.12
CA LEU A 13 -1.72 -2.86 -24.08
C LEU A 13 -1.78 -3.70 -25.34
N GLN A 14 -0.61 -4.02 -25.91
CA GLN A 14 -0.54 -4.82 -27.12
C GLN A 14 -1.10 -6.23 -26.87
N LYS A 15 -0.72 -6.87 -25.77
CA LYS A 15 -1.24 -8.21 -25.44
C LYS A 15 -2.75 -8.21 -25.21
N ILE A 16 -3.32 -7.22 -24.53
CA ILE A 16 -4.78 -7.13 -24.36
C ILE A 16 -5.46 -7.10 -25.73
N ARG A 17 -4.98 -6.30 -26.69
CA ARG A 17 -5.51 -6.21 -28.04
C ARG A 17 -5.32 -7.50 -28.83
N ASP A 18 -4.16 -8.12 -28.74
CA ASP A 18 -3.85 -9.38 -29.44
C ASP A 18 -4.75 -10.53 -28.94
N TYR A 19 -4.95 -10.64 -27.62
CA TYR A 19 -5.80 -11.70 -27.05
C TYR A 19 -7.29 -11.50 -27.29
N THR A 20 -7.72 -10.25 -27.40
CA THR A 20 -9.12 -9.92 -27.71
C THR A 20 -9.39 -9.83 -29.21
N GLU A 21 -8.36 -9.87 -30.07
CA GLU A 21 -8.42 -9.65 -31.50
C GLU A 21 -9.09 -8.33 -31.91
N VAL A 22 -8.96 -7.30 -31.03
CA VAL A 22 -9.61 -6.00 -31.17
C VAL A 22 -8.57 -4.89 -31.23
N GLY A 23 -8.68 -4.05 -32.28
CA GLY A 23 -7.74 -2.93 -32.48
C GLY A 23 -7.98 -1.72 -31.56
N SER A 24 -7.06 -0.75 -31.66
CA SER A 24 -7.08 0.50 -30.87
C SER A 24 -8.28 1.41 -31.14
N THR A 25 -9.04 1.19 -32.22
CA THR A 25 -10.28 1.91 -32.50
C THR A 25 -11.40 1.59 -31.51
N VAL A 26 -11.45 0.37 -31.00
CA VAL A 26 -12.45 -0.08 -30.02
C VAL A 26 -11.84 -0.09 -28.62
N LEU A 27 -10.65 -0.71 -28.46
CA LEU A 27 -9.88 -0.67 -27.21
C LEU A 27 -8.84 0.46 -27.28
N SER A 28 -9.31 1.70 -27.12
CA SER A 28 -8.43 2.87 -27.05
C SER A 28 -7.53 2.80 -25.82
N ASP A 29 -6.42 3.53 -25.82
CA ASP A 29 -5.51 3.59 -24.67
C ASP A 29 -6.22 4.05 -23.40
N THR A 30 -7.18 4.98 -23.51
CA THR A 30 -7.98 5.44 -22.37
C THR A 30 -8.83 4.33 -21.77
N ILE A 31 -9.49 3.52 -22.60
CA ILE A 31 -10.29 2.38 -22.15
C ILE A 31 -9.37 1.34 -21.51
N CYS A 32 -8.26 0.99 -22.16
CA CYS A 32 -7.30 0.05 -21.62
C CYS A 32 -6.72 0.51 -20.27
N ASN A 33 -6.47 1.81 -20.09
CA ASN A 33 -6.05 2.34 -18.80
C ASN A 33 -7.08 2.10 -17.68
N GLY A 34 -8.36 2.26 -17.98
CA GLY A 34 -9.43 1.92 -17.04
C GLY A 34 -9.39 0.44 -16.66
N LEU A 35 -9.33 -0.45 -17.66
CA LEU A 35 -9.27 -1.90 -17.46
C LEU A 35 -8.03 -2.33 -16.66
N ILE A 36 -6.87 -1.71 -16.92
CA ILE A 36 -5.62 -1.97 -16.18
C ILE A 36 -5.77 -1.54 -14.72
N ASN A 37 -6.31 -0.35 -14.48
CA ASN A 37 -6.54 0.13 -13.11
C ASN A 37 -7.49 -0.79 -12.33
N ASP A 38 -8.58 -1.22 -12.94
CA ASP A 38 -9.54 -2.12 -12.31
C ASP A 38 -8.89 -3.49 -12.00
N ALA A 39 -8.07 -4.00 -12.93
CA ALA A 39 -7.32 -5.23 -12.77
C ALA A 39 -6.27 -5.13 -11.62
N GLU A 40 -5.50 -4.03 -11.55
CA GLU A 40 -4.54 -3.80 -10.46
C GLU A 40 -5.24 -3.67 -9.11
N PHE A 41 -6.36 -2.94 -9.05
CA PHE A 41 -7.17 -2.85 -7.83
C PHE A 41 -7.70 -4.20 -7.38
N ARG A 42 -8.13 -5.04 -8.31
CA ARG A 42 -8.58 -6.39 -8.01
C ARG A 42 -7.45 -7.23 -7.40
N ILE A 43 -6.26 -7.22 -8.01
CA ILE A 43 -5.09 -7.95 -7.51
C ILE A 43 -4.71 -7.47 -6.10
N LEU A 44 -4.70 -6.16 -5.86
CA LEU A 44 -4.36 -5.57 -4.55
C LEU A 44 -5.38 -5.91 -3.45
N ARG A 45 -6.63 -6.23 -3.80
CA ARG A 45 -7.65 -6.72 -2.85
C ARG A 45 -7.51 -8.21 -2.58
N ASP A 46 -7.21 -8.98 -3.63
CA ASP A 46 -7.13 -10.43 -3.54
C ASP A 46 -5.83 -10.90 -2.85
N VAL A 47 -4.75 -10.09 -2.95
CA VAL A 47 -3.45 -10.43 -2.40
C VAL A 47 -3.00 -9.39 -1.38
N ASP A 48 -2.88 -9.82 -0.13
CA ASP A 48 -2.32 -9.01 0.94
C ASP A 48 -0.78 -8.99 0.82
N SER A 49 -0.24 -7.87 0.35
CA SER A 49 1.18 -7.70 0.06
C SER A 49 1.79 -6.54 0.85
N ASP A 50 2.96 -6.78 1.46
CA ASP A 50 3.75 -5.75 2.14
C ASP A 50 4.71 -4.99 1.20
N ASN A 51 4.65 -5.25 -0.11
CA ASN A 51 5.60 -4.66 -1.06
C ASN A 51 5.46 -3.14 -1.21
N ASN A 52 4.27 -2.62 -0.91
CA ASN A 52 3.97 -1.19 -0.93
C ASN A 52 4.24 -0.50 0.42
N ARG A 53 4.98 -1.16 1.32
CA ARG A 53 5.40 -0.54 2.57
C ARG A 53 6.44 0.54 2.31
N ARG A 54 6.21 1.72 2.90
CA ARG A 54 7.09 2.89 2.84
C ARG A 54 7.27 3.51 4.22
N TYR A 55 8.32 4.29 4.34
CA TYR A 55 8.62 5.09 5.52
C TYR A 55 8.69 6.55 5.10
N ALA A 56 8.04 7.41 5.87
CA ALA A 56 8.16 8.86 5.74
C ALA A 56 8.50 9.45 7.11
N SER A 57 9.36 10.45 7.12
CA SER A 57 9.71 11.19 8.31
C SER A 57 9.20 12.63 8.20
N ALA A 58 8.68 13.17 9.30
CA ALA A 58 8.20 14.54 9.40
C ALA A 58 8.59 15.13 10.78
N ASN A 59 8.57 16.44 10.87
CA ASN A 59 8.78 17.13 12.15
C ASN A 59 7.45 17.30 12.87
N LEU A 60 7.39 16.84 14.09
CA LEU A 60 6.30 17.05 15.01
C LEU A 60 6.66 18.27 15.88
N ILE A 61 6.06 19.42 15.57
CA ILE A 61 6.39 20.69 16.20
C ILE A 61 5.77 20.78 17.59
N ALA A 62 6.49 21.38 18.53
CA ALA A 62 5.99 21.67 19.88
C ALA A 62 4.60 22.34 19.85
N SER A 63 3.74 21.97 20.77
CA SER A 63 2.37 22.47 20.92
C SER A 63 1.43 22.15 19.72
N THR A 64 1.87 21.37 18.75
CA THR A 64 1.07 20.93 17.59
C THR A 64 0.87 19.43 17.67
N ARG A 65 -0.38 18.98 17.78
CA ARG A 65 -0.71 17.55 17.90
C ARG A 65 -1.20 16.89 16.61
N PHE A 66 -1.37 17.68 15.54
CA PHE A 66 -1.82 17.19 14.25
C PHE A 66 -0.64 17.16 13.27
N ILE A 67 -0.57 16.09 12.48
CA ILE A 67 0.47 15.89 11.49
C ILE A 67 -0.20 15.46 10.20
N ASP A 68 0.19 16.08 9.09
CA ASP A 68 -0.25 15.67 7.77
C ASP A 68 0.37 14.31 7.41
N THR A 69 -0.45 13.42 6.90
CA THR A 69 0.01 12.13 6.38
C THR A 69 0.58 12.30 4.97
N PRO A 70 1.49 11.44 4.53
CA PRO A 70 1.86 11.41 3.12
C PRO A 70 0.62 11.27 2.23
N THR A 71 0.54 12.06 1.17
CA THR A 71 -0.63 12.11 0.27
C THR A 71 -0.91 10.80 -0.44
N ASP A 72 0.10 9.95 -0.51
CA ASP A 72 0.07 8.61 -1.10
C ASP A 72 -0.14 7.50 -0.05
N ALA A 73 -0.33 7.85 1.23
CA ALA A 73 -0.58 6.87 2.28
C ALA A 73 -2.01 6.32 2.20
N LEU A 74 -2.12 4.99 2.10
CA LEU A 74 -3.39 4.27 2.18
C LEU A 74 -3.72 3.87 3.62
N ILE A 75 -2.74 3.29 4.32
CA ILE A 75 -2.88 2.80 5.71
C ILE A 75 -1.59 3.07 6.46
N ILE A 76 -1.67 3.68 7.64
CA ILE A 76 -0.54 3.79 8.56
C ILE A 76 -0.47 2.51 9.41
N ARG A 77 0.66 1.81 9.34
CA ARG A 77 0.91 0.57 10.08
C ARG A 77 1.46 0.83 11.47
N SER A 78 2.38 1.77 11.57
CA SER A 78 2.99 2.18 12.84
C SER A 78 3.55 3.59 12.75
N ALA A 79 3.66 4.22 13.90
CA ALA A 79 4.33 5.50 14.07
C ALA A 79 5.37 5.37 15.18
N GLN A 80 6.51 6.01 15.01
CA GLN A 80 7.56 6.10 16.02
C GLN A 80 8.12 7.51 16.05
N ILE A 81 8.59 7.92 17.21
CA ILE A 81 9.20 9.24 17.40
C ILE A 81 10.63 9.11 17.91
N VAL A 82 11.40 10.14 17.64
CA VAL A 82 12.70 10.39 18.27
C VAL A 82 12.76 11.86 18.65
N ASP A 83 13.38 12.16 19.79
CA ASP A 83 13.69 13.54 20.14
C ASP A 83 14.62 14.13 19.08
N SER A 84 14.26 15.28 18.51
CA SER A 84 15.06 15.92 17.46
C SER A 84 16.44 16.40 17.94
N ALA A 85 16.64 16.50 19.23
CA ALA A 85 17.94 16.80 19.84
C ALA A 85 18.87 15.56 19.92
N LEU A 86 18.32 14.36 19.73
CA LEU A 86 19.07 13.10 19.78
C LEU A 86 19.37 12.58 18.36
N PRO A 87 20.47 11.81 18.20
CA PRO A 87 20.70 11.10 16.94
C PRO A 87 19.54 10.15 16.61
N ASP A 88 19.13 10.10 15.35
CA ASP A 88 18.10 9.17 14.87
C ASP A 88 18.68 7.74 14.77
N THR A 89 18.69 7.07 15.90
CA THR A 89 19.12 5.67 16.06
C THR A 89 17.99 4.82 16.60
N ASP A 90 18.03 3.52 16.36
CA ASP A 90 16.99 2.58 16.83
C ASP A 90 16.83 2.59 18.37
N GLN A 91 17.88 2.98 19.10
CA GLN A 91 17.85 3.08 20.57
C GLN A 91 17.05 4.30 21.06
N ASN A 92 17.00 5.35 20.27
CA ASN A 92 16.32 6.61 20.61
C ASN A 92 14.89 6.70 20.07
N ARG A 93 14.43 5.67 19.35
CA ARG A 93 13.09 5.62 18.77
C ARG A 93 12.10 5.00 19.74
N GLU A 94 10.99 5.70 19.95
CA GLU A 94 9.87 5.21 20.74
C GLU A 94 8.66 4.95 19.83
N PHE A 95 8.08 3.74 19.92
CA PHE A 95 6.86 3.42 19.18
C PHE A 95 5.64 4.03 19.86
N LEU A 96 4.83 4.73 19.07
CA LEU A 96 3.53 5.20 19.49
C LEU A 96 2.51 4.06 19.43
N GLN A 97 1.63 4.01 20.45
CA GLN A 97 0.53 3.06 20.49
C GLN A 97 -0.69 3.65 19.77
N TRP A 98 -1.30 2.86 18.93
CA TRP A 98 -2.57 3.25 18.32
C TRP A 98 -3.69 3.26 19.37
N ARG A 99 -4.50 4.35 19.37
CA ARG A 99 -5.69 4.50 20.21
C ARG A 99 -6.80 5.15 19.40
N ASP A 100 -8.05 4.96 19.83
CA ASP A 100 -9.20 5.63 19.23
C ASP A 100 -9.18 7.13 19.51
N THR A 101 -9.81 7.91 18.61
CA THR A 101 -9.89 9.39 18.74
C THR A 101 -10.66 9.83 19.98
N SER A 102 -11.64 9.04 20.46
CA SER A 102 -12.35 9.29 21.69
C SER A 102 -11.43 9.25 22.90
N PHE A 103 -10.53 8.25 22.97
CA PHE A 103 -9.50 8.17 23.99
C PHE A 103 -8.57 9.39 23.95
N MET A 104 -8.19 9.84 22.74
CA MET A 104 -7.32 11.01 22.58
C MET A 104 -7.98 12.29 23.14
N SER A 105 -9.27 12.43 22.94
CA SER A 105 -10.01 13.61 23.37
C SER A 105 -10.32 13.60 24.88
N GLU A 106 -10.67 12.44 25.42
CA GLU A 106 -11.12 12.29 26.80
C GLU A 106 -9.93 12.27 27.79
N PHE A 107 -8.93 11.45 27.51
CA PHE A 107 -7.81 11.22 28.44
C PHE A 107 -6.59 12.10 28.18
N ASN A 108 -6.50 12.72 27.00
CA ASN A 108 -5.39 13.57 26.61
C ASN A 108 -5.91 14.87 25.96
N PRO A 109 -6.56 15.76 26.71
CA PRO A 109 -6.98 17.06 26.18
C PRO A 109 -5.76 17.89 25.72
N THR A 110 -6.00 18.85 24.83
CA THR A 110 -4.92 19.64 24.20
C THR A 110 -3.97 20.32 25.19
N ALA A 111 -4.48 20.67 26.38
CA ALA A 111 -3.67 21.32 27.42
C ALA A 111 -2.63 20.38 28.09
N VAL A 112 -2.77 19.07 27.93
CA VAL A 112 -1.79 18.10 28.46
C VAL A 112 -0.63 17.98 27.48
N THR A 113 0.53 18.48 27.90
CA THR A 113 1.76 18.45 27.11
C THR A 113 2.74 17.41 27.65
N GLY A 114 3.55 16.85 26.79
CA GLY A 114 4.58 15.88 27.12
C GLY A 114 5.06 15.09 25.90
N THR A 115 5.93 14.13 26.12
CA THR A 115 6.38 13.21 25.07
C THR A 115 5.19 12.41 24.52
N PRO A 116 4.90 12.44 23.21
CA PRO A 116 3.83 11.69 22.61
C PRO A 116 4.00 10.18 22.83
N LYS A 117 2.90 9.49 23.18
CA LYS A 117 2.85 8.03 23.42
C LYS A 117 1.80 7.32 22.57
N TYR A 118 0.83 8.09 22.07
CA TYR A 118 -0.32 7.57 21.35
C TYR A 118 -0.50 8.29 20.03
N TYR A 119 -1.08 7.60 19.05
CA TYR A 119 -1.51 8.19 17.78
C TYR A 119 -2.84 7.62 17.33
N SER A 120 -3.54 8.36 16.50
CA SER A 120 -4.77 7.93 15.84
C SER A 120 -4.94 8.63 14.50
N TRP A 121 -5.78 8.05 13.63
CA TRP A 121 -6.31 8.78 12.49
C TRP A 121 -7.29 9.83 12.99
N TRP A 122 -7.07 11.10 12.60
CA TRP A 122 -8.01 12.18 12.90
C TRP A 122 -9.00 12.38 11.76
N ASP A 123 -8.47 12.51 10.57
CA ASP A 123 -9.22 12.59 9.33
C ASP A 123 -8.45 11.89 8.19
N LYS A 124 -8.92 12.05 6.96
CA LYS A 124 -8.32 11.41 5.78
C LYS A 124 -6.85 11.75 5.58
N ASP A 125 -6.46 12.98 5.92
CA ASP A 125 -5.15 13.54 5.56
C ASP A 125 -4.26 13.78 6.78
N ARG A 126 -4.78 13.55 8.02
CA ARG A 126 -4.06 13.86 9.26
C ARG A 126 -4.18 12.78 10.32
N ILE A 127 -3.11 12.64 11.05
CA ILE A 127 -3.07 11.89 12.32
C ILE A 127 -2.98 12.87 13.49
N ILE A 128 -3.49 12.42 14.63
CA ILE A 128 -3.36 13.10 15.92
C ILE A 128 -2.42 12.30 16.80
N VAL A 129 -1.59 13.00 17.57
CA VAL A 129 -0.73 12.41 18.60
C VAL A 129 -1.12 12.92 19.98
N ALA A 130 -0.82 12.14 21.01
CA ALA A 130 -1.07 12.51 22.39
C ALA A 130 -0.03 11.89 23.34
N PRO A 131 0.35 12.58 24.43
CA PRO A 131 0.06 13.99 24.76
C PRO A 131 0.47 14.98 23.66
N THR A 132 0.03 16.24 23.79
CA THR A 132 0.50 17.33 22.92
C THR A 132 2.02 17.48 23.09
N PRO A 133 2.80 17.50 22.01
CA PRO A 133 4.26 17.59 22.10
C PRO A 133 4.74 18.79 22.92
N ASP A 134 5.60 18.56 23.88
CA ASP A 134 6.24 19.60 24.70
C ASP A 134 7.46 20.22 24.02
N GLN A 135 8.06 19.51 23.10
CA GLN A 135 9.19 19.94 22.27
C GLN A 135 9.05 19.42 20.84
N THR A 136 10.02 19.70 20.00
CA THR A 136 10.03 19.19 18.62
C THR A 136 10.60 17.77 18.59
N TYR A 137 9.85 16.86 17.97
CA TYR A 137 10.25 15.48 17.71
C TYR A 137 10.31 15.20 16.22
N THR A 138 11.12 14.24 15.82
CA THR A 138 11.02 13.65 14.49
C THR A 138 10.07 12.45 14.58
N ILE A 139 8.98 12.46 13.81
CA ILE A 139 8.10 11.33 13.69
C ILE A 139 8.41 10.57 12.40
N GLN A 140 8.46 9.24 12.49
CA GLN A 140 8.56 8.36 11.34
C GLN A 140 7.29 7.51 11.24
N LEU A 141 6.63 7.58 10.10
CA LEU A 141 5.45 6.80 9.77
C LEU A 141 5.83 5.63 8.88
N ASN A 142 5.39 4.44 9.25
CA ASN A 142 5.43 3.25 8.40
C ASN A 142 4.02 3.07 7.83
N TYR A 143 3.88 3.12 6.52
CA TYR A 143 2.58 3.10 5.85
C TYR A 143 2.60 2.24 4.59
N ILE A 144 1.41 1.90 4.12
CA ILE A 144 1.20 1.26 2.84
C ILE A 144 0.90 2.36 1.81
N LEU A 145 1.75 2.42 0.79
CA LEU A 145 1.61 3.32 -0.36
C LEU A 145 0.41 2.93 -1.22
N LYS A 146 -0.37 3.91 -1.63
CA LYS A 146 -1.28 3.76 -2.75
C LYS A 146 -0.45 3.82 -4.05
N ASP A 147 -0.25 2.67 -4.68
CA ASP A 147 0.51 2.60 -5.93
C ASP A 147 -0.18 3.49 -7.00
N PRO A 148 0.56 4.35 -7.72
CA PRO A 148 0.00 5.17 -8.79
C PRO A 148 -0.56 4.35 -9.96
N GLY A 149 -0.32 3.03 -9.98
CA GLY A 149 -0.77 2.14 -11.04
C GLY A 149 0.08 2.19 -12.31
N LEU A 150 -0.14 1.20 -13.18
CA LEU A 150 0.57 1.10 -14.46
C LEU A 150 -0.03 2.08 -15.48
N SER A 151 0.80 2.90 -16.09
CA SER A 151 0.36 3.93 -17.04
C SER A 151 1.47 4.30 -18.03
N SER A 152 1.18 5.19 -18.96
CA SER A 152 2.17 5.72 -19.90
C SER A 152 3.32 6.48 -19.21
N THR A 153 3.06 7.07 -18.05
CA THR A 153 4.07 7.77 -17.25
C THR A 153 4.74 6.88 -16.21
N ASN A 154 4.05 5.86 -15.72
CA ASN A 154 4.56 4.84 -14.82
C ASN A 154 4.55 3.50 -15.55
N THR A 155 5.58 3.25 -16.35
CA THR A 155 5.63 2.15 -17.34
C THR A 155 5.83 0.76 -16.72
N THR A 156 6.14 0.68 -15.43
CA THR A 156 6.31 -0.58 -14.70
C THR A 156 5.86 -0.42 -13.25
N THR A 157 5.13 -1.41 -12.72
CA THR A 157 4.74 -1.51 -11.32
C THR A 157 5.29 -2.79 -10.70
N TYR A 158 5.20 -2.91 -9.39
CA TYR A 158 5.57 -4.17 -8.71
C TYR A 158 4.79 -5.37 -9.29
N ILE A 159 3.49 -5.18 -9.54
CA ILE A 159 2.62 -6.22 -10.11
C ILE A 159 3.08 -6.57 -11.52
N SER A 160 3.35 -5.58 -12.37
CA SER A 160 3.77 -5.81 -13.76
C SER A 160 5.11 -6.53 -13.88
N GLN A 161 5.98 -6.37 -12.88
CA GLN A 161 7.32 -6.99 -12.86
C GLN A 161 7.30 -8.40 -12.26
N ASN A 162 6.53 -8.61 -11.19
CA ASN A 162 6.58 -9.85 -10.42
C ASN A 162 5.37 -10.77 -10.66
N PHE A 163 4.26 -10.21 -11.19
CA PHE A 163 3.03 -10.94 -11.44
C PHE A 163 2.42 -10.64 -12.82
N PRO A 164 3.21 -10.65 -13.91
CA PRO A 164 2.76 -10.21 -15.23
C PRO A 164 1.61 -11.04 -15.80
N ASN A 165 1.62 -12.37 -15.58
CA ASN A 165 0.56 -13.24 -16.08
C ASN A 165 -0.76 -13.01 -15.35
N GLY A 166 -0.72 -12.80 -14.04
CA GLY A 166 -1.93 -12.49 -13.28
C GLY A 166 -2.52 -11.15 -13.67
N LEU A 167 -1.66 -10.14 -13.87
CA LEU A 167 -2.11 -8.84 -14.38
C LEU A 167 -2.77 -8.97 -15.77
N LEU A 168 -2.15 -9.71 -16.68
CA LEU A 168 -2.74 -9.96 -18.01
C LEU A 168 -4.10 -10.64 -17.90
N TYR A 169 -4.21 -11.72 -17.12
CA TYR A 169 -5.49 -12.44 -16.99
C TYR A 169 -6.57 -11.59 -16.33
N ALA A 170 -6.22 -10.80 -15.31
CA ALA A 170 -7.15 -9.84 -14.72
C ALA A 170 -7.65 -8.83 -15.76
N CYS A 171 -6.73 -8.22 -16.54
CA CYS A 171 -7.09 -7.31 -17.62
C CYS A 171 -7.97 -7.97 -18.70
N LEU A 172 -7.72 -9.23 -19.03
CA LEU A 172 -8.55 -9.94 -20.03
C LEU A 172 -9.96 -10.22 -19.50
N VAL A 173 -10.14 -10.52 -18.23
CA VAL A 173 -11.48 -10.66 -17.63
C VAL A 173 -12.26 -9.35 -17.77
N GLU A 174 -11.65 -8.23 -17.41
CA GLU A 174 -12.28 -6.91 -17.55
C GLU A 174 -12.53 -6.55 -19.03
N ALA A 175 -11.58 -6.86 -19.93
CA ALA A 175 -11.72 -6.59 -21.35
C ALA A 175 -12.85 -7.40 -22.01
N TYR A 176 -12.96 -8.68 -21.71
CA TYR A 176 -14.06 -9.52 -22.23
C TYR A 176 -15.41 -9.11 -21.62
N GLY A 177 -15.44 -8.64 -20.37
CA GLY A 177 -16.62 -8.02 -19.77
C GLY A 177 -17.05 -6.76 -20.53
N PHE A 178 -16.10 -5.87 -20.82
CA PHE A 178 -16.34 -4.63 -21.58
C PHE A 178 -16.83 -4.91 -23.01
N LEU A 179 -16.19 -5.83 -23.70
CA LEU A 179 -16.51 -6.20 -25.09
C LEU A 179 -17.79 -7.06 -25.21
N LYS A 180 -18.40 -7.47 -24.09
CA LYS A 180 -19.50 -8.46 -24.07
C LYS A 180 -19.13 -9.73 -24.84
N GLY A 181 -17.90 -10.18 -24.67
CA GLY A 181 -17.35 -11.34 -25.33
C GLY A 181 -17.99 -12.66 -24.89
N PRO A 182 -17.58 -13.80 -25.50
CA PRO A 182 -18.08 -15.11 -25.16
C PRO A 182 -17.88 -15.44 -23.69
N GLN A 183 -18.92 -15.97 -23.04
CA GLN A 183 -18.92 -16.26 -21.60
C GLN A 183 -17.89 -17.34 -21.21
N ASP A 184 -17.65 -18.28 -22.10
CA ASP A 184 -16.65 -19.36 -21.92
C ASP A 184 -15.23 -18.82 -21.84
N LEU A 185 -14.88 -17.83 -22.67
CA LEU A 185 -13.57 -17.18 -22.60
C LEU A 185 -13.42 -16.35 -21.33
N LEU A 186 -14.47 -15.65 -20.92
CA LEU A 186 -14.48 -14.91 -19.66
C LEU A 186 -14.27 -15.87 -18.49
N GLN A 187 -14.97 -16.99 -18.45
CA GLN A 187 -14.81 -18.01 -17.39
C GLN A 187 -13.41 -18.64 -17.42
N LEU A 188 -12.86 -18.91 -18.62
CA LEU A 188 -11.52 -19.44 -18.78
C LEU A 188 -10.46 -18.51 -18.18
N TYR A 189 -10.52 -17.21 -18.49
CA TYR A 189 -9.55 -16.23 -17.94
C TYR A 189 -9.76 -16.00 -16.46
N GLU A 190 -10.99 -16.02 -15.97
CA GLU A 190 -11.29 -15.96 -14.54
C GLU A 190 -10.69 -17.16 -13.78
N GLN A 191 -10.78 -18.38 -14.32
CA GLN A 191 -10.16 -19.56 -13.72
C GLN A 191 -8.63 -19.46 -13.74
N LYS A 192 -8.05 -19.03 -14.86
CA LYS A 192 -6.59 -18.82 -14.96
C LYS A 192 -6.11 -17.78 -13.95
N TYR A 193 -6.86 -16.68 -13.83
CA TYR A 193 -6.54 -15.63 -12.85
C TYR A 193 -6.54 -16.19 -11.43
N LYS A 194 -7.59 -16.88 -11.01
CA LYS A 194 -7.69 -17.49 -9.67
C LYS A 194 -6.53 -18.44 -9.39
N GLN A 195 -6.21 -19.31 -10.32
CA GLN A 195 -5.10 -20.25 -10.17
C GLN A 195 -3.75 -19.56 -9.95
N VAL A 196 -3.49 -18.49 -10.69
CA VAL A 196 -2.21 -17.76 -10.59
C VAL A 196 -2.17 -16.90 -9.33
N VAL A 197 -3.29 -16.30 -8.92
CA VAL A 197 -3.41 -15.50 -7.69
C VAL A 197 -3.17 -16.34 -6.43
N GLU A 198 -3.68 -17.57 -6.39
CA GLU A 198 -3.40 -18.49 -5.27
C GLU A 198 -1.90 -18.70 -5.07
N GLY A 199 -1.16 -19.00 -6.15
CA GLY A 199 0.29 -19.17 -6.11
C GLY A 199 1.02 -17.90 -5.64
N PHE A 200 0.61 -16.75 -6.16
CA PHE A 200 1.20 -15.46 -5.79
C PHE A 200 0.89 -15.08 -4.34
N SER A 201 -0.32 -15.35 -3.86
CA SER A 201 -0.71 -15.12 -2.47
C SER A 201 0.15 -15.94 -1.50
N ILE A 202 0.40 -17.23 -1.80
CA ILE A 202 1.28 -18.09 -1.01
C ILE A 202 2.72 -17.53 -0.97
N GLU A 203 3.22 -17.06 -2.11
CA GLU A 203 4.54 -16.44 -2.20
C GLU A 203 4.62 -15.17 -1.33
N GLN A 204 3.60 -14.32 -1.35
CA GLN A 204 3.54 -13.10 -0.54
C GLN A 204 3.42 -13.41 0.96
N MET A 205 2.68 -14.45 1.34
CA MET A 205 2.64 -14.93 2.72
C MET A 205 4.00 -15.41 3.21
N GLY A 206 4.79 -16.07 2.35
CA GLY A 206 6.16 -16.50 2.68
C GLY A 206 7.11 -15.34 2.95
N ARG A 207 6.87 -14.17 2.36
CA ARG A 207 7.62 -12.92 2.65
C ARG A 207 7.20 -12.27 3.96
N ARG A 208 5.98 -12.51 4.42
CA ARG A 208 5.47 -12.10 5.73
C ARG A 208 5.96 -13.09 6.78
N ARG A 209 7.11 -12.88 7.34
CA ARG A 209 7.45 -13.54 8.60
C ARG A 209 6.57 -12.94 9.70
N ARG A 210 5.63 -13.72 10.21
CA ARG A 210 4.96 -13.40 11.46
C ARG A 210 6.02 -13.47 12.55
N ASP A 211 6.32 -12.33 13.15
CA ASP A 211 7.06 -12.32 14.39
C ASP A 211 6.13 -12.87 15.49
N GLU A 212 6.38 -14.07 15.92
CA GLU A 212 5.64 -14.71 17.02
C GLU A 212 5.84 -13.96 18.34
N TYR A 213 6.81 -13.04 18.40
CA TYR A 213 7.08 -12.17 19.53
C TYR A 213 6.24 -10.89 19.57
N GLN A 214 5.31 -10.68 18.67
CA GLN A 214 4.37 -9.55 18.69
C GLN A 214 3.36 -9.58 19.85
N SER A 215 3.47 -10.50 20.78
CA SER A 215 2.67 -10.52 22.02
C SER A 215 3.09 -9.47 23.06
N GLY A 216 3.71 -8.39 22.64
CA GLY A 216 3.73 -7.13 23.40
C GLY A 216 4.67 -7.07 24.60
N VAL A 217 5.64 -7.96 24.74
CA VAL A 217 6.68 -7.83 25.76
C VAL A 217 7.94 -7.21 25.12
N PRO A 218 8.29 -5.95 25.47
CA PRO A 218 9.54 -5.39 25.01
C PRO A 218 10.69 -6.26 25.56
N ARG A 219 11.61 -6.68 24.70
CA ARG A 219 12.87 -7.23 25.17
C ARG A 219 13.61 -6.13 25.93
N ILE A 220 13.71 -6.28 27.23
CA ILE A 220 14.64 -5.47 28.03
C ILE A 220 16.03 -5.87 27.56
N GLY A 221 16.69 -4.99 26.82
CA GLY A 221 18.08 -5.17 26.41
C GLY A 221 18.95 -5.36 27.63
N LYS A 222 19.80 -6.40 27.61
CA LYS A 222 20.91 -6.53 28.55
C LYS A 222 22.01 -5.57 28.20
#